data_cbf67468d24b18ecd61808ba5ec4ed59
#
_entry.id   cbf67468d24b18ecd61808ba5ec4ed59
#
_cell.length_a   1.000
_cell.length_b   1.000
_cell.length_c   1.000
_cell.angle_alpha   90.00
_cell.angle_beta   90.00
_cell.angle_gamma   90.00
#
_symmetry.space_group_name_H-M   'P 1'
#
loop_
_entity.id
_entity.type
_entity.pdbx_description
1 polymer ?
#
loop_
_entity_poly.entity_id
_entity_poly.type
_entity_poly.pdbx_seq_one_letter_code
_entity_poly.pdbx_strand_id
1 'polypeptide(L)'
;MFDFYPEVNLSREDLLAEIASMVKKSRFEHMLGVEKAAIALAQKYEVDPHKASLAGLLHDYCKEVDDETFLALIDKYGLDSDLKNWDNNIWHGKVGIYKMREDFGLEDEEILRAIEIHTVGDKEMSGLAKVLYVADYIEEGRTFPGVIEARAVANQDLNQAVAFETMRLVEYLAERRLTIYPQTFEAYNAFIGYLS
;
A
#
# COMPACT_ATOMS: atom_id res chain seq x y z
N MET A 1 -5.41 18.28 -6.96
CA MET A 1 -6.29 17.39 -6.18
C MET A 1 -7.47 17.06 -7.08
N PHE A 2 -7.92 15.83 -7.10
CA PHE A 2 -8.95 15.37 -8.03
C PHE A 2 -10.32 15.44 -7.36
N ASP A 3 -11.37 15.82 -8.11
CA ASP A 3 -12.71 16.04 -7.55
C ASP A 3 -13.64 14.84 -7.74
N PHE A 4 -13.27 13.89 -8.62
CA PHE A 4 -14.07 12.70 -8.93
C PHE A 4 -13.16 11.53 -9.32
N TYR A 5 -13.53 10.32 -8.92
CA TYR A 5 -12.84 9.07 -9.20
C TYR A 5 -13.75 8.11 -9.99
N PRO A 6 -13.59 8.04 -11.32
CA PRO A 6 -14.44 7.22 -12.18
C PRO A 6 -14.29 5.71 -11.88
N GLU A 7 -13.15 5.26 -11.37
CA GLU A 7 -12.88 3.86 -11.05
C GLU A 7 -13.80 3.32 -9.94
N VAL A 8 -14.31 4.20 -9.07
CA VAL A 8 -15.26 3.89 -7.98
C VAL A 8 -16.57 4.67 -8.13
N ASN A 9 -16.70 5.48 -9.17
CA ASN A 9 -17.88 6.32 -9.46
C ASN A 9 -18.32 7.21 -8.29
N LEU A 10 -17.37 7.79 -7.56
CA LEU A 10 -17.61 8.66 -6.41
C LEU A 10 -16.94 10.03 -6.59
N SER A 11 -17.60 11.07 -6.06
CA SER A 11 -16.92 12.33 -5.80
C SER A 11 -15.83 12.15 -4.73
N ARG A 12 -14.83 13.03 -4.73
CA ARG A 12 -13.83 13.03 -3.66
C ARG A 12 -14.46 13.17 -2.27
N GLU A 13 -15.46 14.02 -2.14
CA GLU A 13 -16.14 14.25 -0.87
C GLU A 13 -16.80 12.98 -0.35
N ASP A 14 -17.56 12.28 -1.22
CA ASP A 14 -18.23 11.04 -0.86
C ASP A 14 -17.23 9.92 -0.54
N LEU A 15 -16.17 9.79 -1.33
CA LEU A 15 -15.11 8.80 -1.09
C LEU A 15 -14.42 9.04 0.27
N LEU A 16 -14.09 10.29 0.58
CA LEU A 16 -13.46 10.62 1.87
C LEU A 16 -14.42 10.40 3.05
N ALA A 17 -15.71 10.66 2.88
CA ALA A 17 -16.71 10.38 3.91
C ALA A 17 -16.82 8.87 4.18
N GLU A 18 -16.82 8.05 3.11
CA GLU A 18 -16.86 6.58 3.21
C GLU A 18 -15.61 6.06 3.93
N ILE A 19 -14.42 6.49 3.50
CA ILE A 19 -13.16 6.09 4.15
C ILE A 19 -13.15 6.49 5.63
N ALA A 20 -13.56 7.73 5.95
CA ALA A 20 -13.59 8.23 7.33
C ALA A 20 -14.55 7.45 8.23
N SER A 21 -15.57 6.80 7.67
CA SER A 21 -16.49 5.93 8.42
C SER A 21 -15.86 4.59 8.80
N MET A 22 -14.86 4.14 8.06
CA MET A 22 -14.25 2.80 8.16
C MET A 22 -12.99 2.78 9.02
N VAL A 23 -12.30 3.92 9.16
CA VAL A 23 -11.00 3.96 9.84
C VAL A 23 -10.94 5.05 10.91
N LYS A 24 -10.07 4.88 11.90
CA LYS A 24 -9.83 5.91 12.94
C LYS A 24 -9.22 7.16 12.32
N LYS A 25 -9.46 8.30 12.99
CA LYS A 25 -8.97 9.62 12.56
C LYS A 25 -7.47 9.64 12.23
N SER A 26 -6.64 9.03 13.06
CA SER A 26 -5.18 8.98 12.81
C SER A 26 -4.82 8.20 11.54
N ARG A 27 -5.57 7.12 11.25
CA ARG A 27 -5.40 6.35 10.02
C ARG A 27 -5.85 7.16 8.81
N PHE A 28 -6.98 7.82 8.92
CA PHE A 28 -7.49 8.70 7.87
C PHE A 28 -6.49 9.83 7.53
N GLU A 29 -5.92 10.49 8.56
CA GLU A 29 -4.89 11.52 8.36
C GLU A 29 -3.64 10.96 7.67
N HIS A 30 -3.22 9.74 8.03
CA HIS A 30 -2.14 9.03 7.36
C HIS A 30 -2.46 8.78 5.88
N MET A 31 -3.65 8.26 5.56
CA MET A 31 -4.06 7.99 4.17
C MET A 31 -4.06 9.25 3.31
N LEU A 32 -4.46 10.40 3.86
CA LEU A 32 -4.34 11.70 3.19
C LEU A 32 -2.86 12.10 2.97
N GLY A 33 -1.99 11.79 3.92
CA GLY A 33 -0.54 11.99 3.79
C GLY A 33 0.06 11.12 2.69
N VAL A 34 -0.34 9.85 2.64
CA VAL A 34 0.08 8.90 1.59
C VAL A 34 -0.42 9.34 0.21
N GLU A 35 -1.68 9.76 0.08
CA GLU A 35 -2.20 10.33 -1.17
C GLU A 35 -1.31 11.47 -1.69
N LYS A 36 -0.98 12.44 -0.81
CA LYS A 36 -0.14 13.58 -1.16
C LYS A 36 1.25 13.15 -1.64
N ALA A 37 1.87 12.22 -0.93
CA ALA A 37 3.18 11.68 -1.29
C ALA A 37 3.13 10.88 -2.59
N ALA A 38 2.11 10.05 -2.78
CA ALA A 38 1.91 9.26 -3.99
C ALA A 38 1.72 10.13 -5.23
N ILE A 39 0.92 11.19 -5.15
CA ILE A 39 0.75 12.16 -6.27
C ILE A 39 2.10 12.79 -6.62
N ALA A 40 2.87 13.23 -5.62
CA ALA A 40 4.16 13.88 -5.85
C ALA A 40 5.18 12.92 -6.51
N LEU A 41 5.26 11.68 -6.03
CA LEU A 41 6.11 10.65 -6.64
C LEU A 41 5.63 10.28 -8.04
N ALA A 42 4.32 10.12 -8.25
CA ALA A 42 3.74 9.78 -9.54
C ALA A 42 4.08 10.84 -10.61
N GLN A 43 3.94 12.14 -10.28
CA GLN A 43 4.33 13.23 -11.15
C GLN A 43 5.83 13.22 -11.48
N LYS A 44 6.66 12.89 -10.49
CA LYS A 44 8.12 12.84 -10.67
C LYS A 44 8.57 11.68 -11.56
N TYR A 45 7.93 10.52 -11.41
CA TYR A 45 8.33 9.28 -12.08
C TYR A 45 7.43 8.90 -13.26
N GLU A 46 6.66 9.87 -13.77
CA GLU A 46 5.79 9.72 -14.96
C GLU A 46 4.77 8.58 -14.84
N VAL A 47 4.26 8.38 -13.62
CA VAL A 47 3.15 7.47 -13.30
C VAL A 47 1.85 8.30 -13.26
N ASP A 48 0.70 7.67 -13.51
CA ASP A 48 -0.59 8.34 -13.47
C ASP A 48 -0.90 8.87 -12.05
N PRO A 49 -0.92 10.20 -11.84
CA PRO A 49 -1.16 10.78 -10.53
C PRO A 49 -2.61 10.63 -10.05
N HIS A 50 -3.57 10.39 -10.96
CA HIS A 50 -4.96 10.12 -10.60
C HIS A 50 -5.08 8.74 -9.96
N LYS A 51 -4.51 7.71 -10.59
CA LYS A 51 -4.45 6.36 -10.02
C LYS A 51 -3.66 6.34 -8.71
N ALA A 52 -2.55 7.09 -8.63
CA ALA A 52 -1.74 7.20 -7.42
C ALA A 52 -2.53 7.85 -6.26
N SER A 53 -3.35 8.86 -6.56
CA SER A 53 -4.27 9.49 -5.59
C SER A 53 -5.27 8.47 -5.03
N LEU A 54 -5.97 7.75 -5.91
CA LEU A 54 -6.96 6.77 -5.47
C LEU A 54 -6.33 5.60 -4.70
N ALA A 55 -5.20 5.08 -5.18
CA ALA A 55 -4.47 4.03 -4.48
C ALA A 55 -4.01 4.48 -3.09
N GLY A 56 -3.48 5.70 -2.96
CA GLY A 56 -3.08 6.29 -1.68
C GLY A 56 -4.24 6.47 -0.70
N LEU A 57 -5.41 6.88 -1.21
CA LEU A 57 -6.63 7.00 -0.39
C LEU A 57 -7.18 5.65 0.07
N LEU A 58 -7.02 4.58 -0.69
CA LEU A 58 -7.64 3.29 -0.41
C LEU A 58 -6.71 2.25 0.23
N HIS A 59 -5.37 2.44 0.21
CA HIS A 59 -4.43 1.37 0.58
C HIS A 59 -4.71 0.76 1.97
N ASP A 60 -5.09 1.55 2.94
CA ASP A 60 -5.37 1.15 4.32
C ASP A 60 -6.88 1.13 4.67
N TYR A 61 -7.78 1.21 3.69
CA TYR A 61 -9.24 1.19 3.89
C TYR A 61 -9.69 0.00 4.74
N CYS A 62 -9.07 -1.16 4.54
CA CYS A 62 -9.39 -2.38 5.26
C CYS A 62 -8.56 -2.59 6.55
N LYS A 63 -7.75 -1.61 6.98
CA LYS A 63 -6.81 -1.80 8.11
C LYS A 63 -7.51 -2.09 9.44
N GLU A 64 -8.73 -1.65 9.63
CA GLU A 64 -9.50 -1.83 10.87
C GLU A 64 -10.67 -2.82 10.71
N VAL A 65 -10.72 -3.57 9.59
CA VAL A 65 -11.64 -4.68 9.38
C VAL A 65 -11.25 -5.85 10.30
N ASP A 66 -12.27 -6.53 10.85
CA ASP A 66 -12.07 -7.66 11.76
C ASP A 66 -11.56 -8.93 11.04
N ASP A 67 -10.91 -9.80 11.81
CA ASP A 67 -10.30 -11.02 11.30
C ASP A 67 -11.34 -12.00 10.71
N GLU A 68 -12.55 -12.05 11.27
CA GLU A 68 -13.62 -12.94 10.80
C GLU A 68 -14.04 -12.58 9.38
N THR A 69 -14.13 -11.27 9.08
CA THR A 69 -14.41 -10.78 7.74
C THR A 69 -13.31 -11.18 6.74
N PHE A 70 -12.04 -11.07 7.10
CA PHE A 70 -10.96 -11.51 6.21
C PHE A 70 -10.97 -13.01 5.97
N LEU A 71 -11.18 -13.82 7.00
CA LEU A 71 -11.29 -15.27 6.85
C LEU A 71 -12.47 -15.65 5.94
N ALA A 72 -13.61 -14.97 6.08
CA ALA A 72 -14.77 -15.17 5.22
C ALA A 72 -14.48 -14.81 3.75
N LEU A 73 -13.74 -13.72 3.50
CA LEU A 73 -13.32 -13.34 2.15
C LEU A 73 -12.35 -14.34 1.53
N ILE A 74 -11.39 -14.87 2.31
CA ILE A 74 -10.48 -15.94 1.84
C ILE A 74 -11.28 -17.15 1.35
N ASP A 75 -12.27 -17.58 2.13
CA ASP A 75 -13.12 -18.73 1.75
C ASP A 75 -14.05 -18.40 0.57
N LYS A 76 -14.69 -17.24 0.58
CA LYS A 76 -15.62 -16.78 -0.46
C LYS A 76 -14.99 -16.74 -1.84
N TYR A 77 -13.75 -16.22 -1.91
CA TYR A 77 -13.03 -16.05 -3.18
C TYR A 77 -12.07 -17.19 -3.51
N GLY A 78 -12.01 -18.24 -2.67
CA GLY A 78 -11.13 -19.40 -2.89
C GLY A 78 -9.67 -19.03 -2.94
N LEU A 79 -9.23 -18.09 -2.09
CA LEU A 79 -7.85 -17.62 -2.04
C LEU A 79 -6.94 -18.69 -1.45
N ASP A 80 -5.62 -18.48 -1.56
CA ASP A 80 -4.65 -19.41 -0.97
C ASP A 80 -4.94 -19.60 0.53
N SER A 81 -5.15 -20.85 0.91
CA SER A 81 -5.44 -21.20 2.31
C SER A 81 -4.32 -20.87 3.28
N ASP A 82 -3.09 -20.71 2.79
CA ASP A 82 -1.96 -20.25 3.63
C ASP A 82 -2.20 -18.85 4.21
N LEU A 83 -2.98 -18.01 3.52
CA LEU A 83 -3.37 -16.69 4.03
C LEU A 83 -4.04 -16.76 5.40
N LYS A 84 -4.71 -17.86 5.75
CA LYS A 84 -5.34 -18.05 7.07
C LYS A 84 -4.32 -18.17 8.22
N ASN A 85 -3.06 -18.41 7.92
CA ASN A 85 -1.97 -18.48 8.90
C ASN A 85 -1.35 -17.10 9.20
N TRP A 86 -1.82 -16.06 8.53
CA TRP A 86 -1.33 -14.68 8.67
C TRP A 86 -2.35 -13.80 9.40
N ASP A 87 -2.06 -12.53 9.54
CA ASP A 87 -2.86 -11.57 10.28
C ASP A 87 -3.21 -10.32 9.45
N ASN A 88 -3.89 -9.38 10.06
CA ASN A 88 -4.29 -8.12 9.44
C ASN A 88 -3.14 -7.36 8.77
N ASN A 89 -1.87 -7.52 9.20
CA ASN A 89 -0.74 -6.85 8.55
C ASN A 89 -0.53 -7.33 7.11
N ILE A 90 -0.95 -8.56 6.82
CA ILE A 90 -0.94 -9.12 5.46
C ILE A 90 -2.32 -8.96 4.81
N TRP A 91 -3.40 -9.24 5.56
CA TRP A 91 -4.75 -9.32 4.98
C TRP A 91 -5.29 -8.00 4.46
N HIS A 92 -5.02 -6.86 5.12
CA HIS A 92 -5.62 -5.59 4.68
C HIS A 92 -5.20 -5.17 3.26
N GLY A 93 -4.02 -5.58 2.79
CA GLY A 93 -3.61 -5.49 1.38
C GLY A 93 -4.08 -6.71 0.58
N LYS A 94 -3.52 -7.91 0.89
CA LYS A 94 -3.72 -9.13 0.11
C LYS A 94 -5.18 -9.59 -0.04
N VAL A 95 -5.98 -9.42 0.99
CA VAL A 95 -7.39 -9.83 1.02
C VAL A 95 -8.32 -8.63 0.93
N GLY A 96 -7.89 -7.47 1.44
CA GLY A 96 -8.67 -6.24 1.45
C GLY A 96 -9.12 -5.74 0.08
N ILE A 97 -8.36 -6.04 -0.99
CA ILE A 97 -8.76 -5.70 -2.36
C ILE A 97 -10.11 -6.33 -2.77
N TYR A 98 -10.44 -7.51 -2.26
CA TYR A 98 -11.73 -8.14 -2.54
C TYR A 98 -12.88 -7.41 -1.86
N LYS A 99 -12.67 -6.88 -0.64
CA LYS A 99 -13.65 -6.02 0.00
C LYS A 99 -13.81 -4.68 -0.74
N MET A 100 -12.72 -4.10 -1.24
CA MET A 100 -12.80 -2.88 -2.05
C MET A 100 -13.57 -3.08 -3.36
N ARG A 101 -13.46 -4.27 -3.98
CA ARG A 101 -14.31 -4.66 -5.12
C ARG A 101 -15.79 -4.69 -4.73
N GLU A 102 -16.12 -5.23 -3.56
CA GLU A 102 -17.50 -5.30 -3.07
C GLU A 102 -18.06 -3.93 -2.70
N ASP A 103 -17.29 -3.13 -1.98
CA ASP A 103 -17.77 -1.86 -1.42
C ASP A 103 -17.83 -0.74 -2.48
N PHE A 104 -16.84 -0.70 -3.38
CA PHE A 104 -16.68 0.39 -4.35
C PHE A 104 -16.89 -0.03 -5.81
N GLY A 105 -17.02 -1.31 -6.12
CA GLY A 105 -16.99 -1.80 -7.51
C GLY A 105 -15.66 -1.53 -8.21
N LEU A 106 -14.55 -1.43 -7.47
CA LEU A 106 -13.23 -1.13 -8.02
C LEU A 106 -12.72 -2.32 -8.84
N GLU A 107 -12.51 -2.10 -10.16
CA GLU A 107 -12.09 -3.14 -11.11
C GLU A 107 -10.76 -2.81 -11.81
N ASP A 108 -10.14 -1.66 -11.51
CA ASP A 108 -8.83 -1.31 -12.07
C ASP A 108 -7.74 -2.19 -11.45
N GLU A 109 -7.25 -3.16 -12.24
CA GLU A 109 -6.28 -4.17 -11.78
C GLU A 109 -4.93 -3.57 -11.40
N GLU A 110 -4.54 -2.43 -11.97
CA GLU A 110 -3.29 -1.77 -11.62
C GLU A 110 -3.37 -1.15 -10.22
N ILE A 111 -4.50 -0.50 -9.90
CA ILE A 111 -4.76 0.07 -8.57
C ILE A 111 -4.88 -1.05 -7.53
N LEU A 112 -5.71 -2.06 -7.82
CA LEU A 112 -5.89 -3.21 -6.92
C LEU A 112 -4.57 -3.93 -6.65
N ARG A 113 -3.76 -4.16 -7.69
CA ARG A 113 -2.46 -4.79 -7.50
C ARG A 113 -1.49 -3.95 -6.68
N ALA A 114 -1.46 -2.63 -6.90
CA ALA A 114 -0.65 -1.74 -6.09
C ALA A 114 -1.05 -1.82 -4.60
N ILE A 115 -2.35 -1.80 -4.31
CA ILE A 115 -2.88 -1.93 -2.94
C ILE A 115 -2.60 -3.32 -2.37
N GLU A 116 -2.80 -4.39 -3.15
CA GLU A 116 -2.56 -5.77 -2.71
C GLU A 116 -1.15 -5.96 -2.13
N ILE A 117 -0.16 -5.34 -2.73
CA ILE A 117 1.26 -5.57 -2.40
C ILE A 117 1.92 -4.44 -1.61
N HIS A 118 1.19 -3.40 -1.23
CA HIS A 118 1.77 -2.20 -0.61
C HIS A 118 2.49 -2.46 0.72
N THR A 119 2.18 -3.55 1.42
CA THR A 119 2.85 -3.90 2.69
C THR A 119 4.01 -4.87 2.53
N VAL A 120 3.94 -5.74 1.54
CA VAL A 120 4.88 -6.87 1.39
C VAL A 120 5.84 -6.70 0.22
N GLY A 121 5.52 -5.80 -0.71
CA GLY A 121 6.22 -5.68 -1.97
C GLY A 121 5.97 -6.86 -2.91
N ASP A 122 6.64 -6.88 -4.05
CA ASP A 122 6.70 -7.98 -4.99
C ASP A 122 8.00 -7.88 -5.81
N LYS A 123 8.49 -9.01 -6.35
CA LYS A 123 9.62 -9.03 -7.28
C LYS A 123 9.33 -8.27 -8.57
N GLU A 124 8.05 -8.18 -8.95
CA GLU A 124 7.56 -7.45 -10.11
C GLU A 124 6.57 -6.38 -9.65
N MET A 125 6.97 -5.11 -9.70
CA MET A 125 6.16 -3.98 -9.31
C MET A 125 5.99 -3.02 -10.48
N SER A 126 4.74 -2.66 -10.79
CA SER A 126 4.45 -1.56 -11.72
C SER A 126 4.95 -0.22 -11.17
N GLY A 127 4.98 0.81 -12.01
CA GLY A 127 5.28 2.17 -11.54
C GLY A 127 4.36 2.61 -10.41
N LEU A 128 3.05 2.35 -10.53
CA LEU A 128 2.06 2.66 -9.51
C LEU A 128 2.30 1.91 -8.20
N ALA A 129 2.60 0.61 -8.28
CA ALA A 129 2.89 -0.20 -7.10
C ALA A 129 4.12 0.31 -6.34
N LYS A 130 5.21 0.67 -7.05
CA LYS A 130 6.40 1.28 -6.45
C LYS A 130 6.10 2.63 -5.80
N VAL A 131 5.32 3.47 -6.49
CA VAL A 131 4.91 4.78 -5.99
C VAL A 131 4.11 4.64 -4.69
N LEU A 132 3.13 3.75 -4.64
CA LEU A 132 2.31 3.53 -3.44
C LEU A 132 3.15 2.96 -2.29
N TYR A 133 3.95 1.93 -2.55
CA TYR A 133 4.84 1.29 -1.58
C TYR A 133 5.72 2.33 -0.89
N VAL A 134 6.43 3.14 -1.68
CA VAL A 134 7.33 4.17 -1.16
C VAL A 134 6.56 5.33 -0.50
N ALA A 135 5.40 5.74 -1.05
CA ALA A 135 4.60 6.84 -0.50
C ALA A 135 4.12 6.55 0.94
N ASP A 136 3.65 5.32 1.21
CA ASP A 136 3.25 4.90 2.55
C ASP A 136 4.40 5.00 3.55
N TYR A 137 5.61 4.64 3.13
CA TYR A 137 6.79 4.68 3.98
C TYR A 137 7.29 6.08 4.29
N ILE A 138 7.18 7.03 3.32
CA ILE A 138 7.82 8.35 3.42
C ILE A 138 6.85 9.51 3.69
N GLU A 139 5.52 9.29 3.75
CA GLU A 139 4.57 10.38 3.90
C GLU A 139 4.94 11.32 5.07
N GLU A 140 4.45 12.57 5.01
CA GLU A 140 4.94 13.68 5.86
C GLU A 140 4.76 13.42 7.37
N GLY A 141 3.71 12.69 7.77
CA GLY A 141 3.43 12.31 9.16
C GLY A 141 4.38 11.26 9.74
N ARG A 142 5.17 10.57 8.91
CA ARG A 142 6.13 9.57 9.37
C ARG A 142 7.34 10.22 10.04
N THR A 143 7.70 9.73 11.25
CA THR A 143 8.78 10.30 12.09
C THR A 143 9.77 9.26 12.61
N PHE A 144 9.70 8.02 12.13
CA PHE A 144 10.61 6.95 12.57
C PHE A 144 12.07 7.20 12.14
N PRO A 145 13.06 6.61 12.84
CA PRO A 145 14.46 6.73 12.46
C PRO A 145 14.72 6.22 11.03
N GLY A 146 15.39 7.04 10.21
CA GLY A 146 15.70 6.70 8.81
C GLY A 146 14.70 7.24 7.79
N VAL A 147 13.53 7.82 8.19
CA VAL A 147 12.55 8.35 7.23
C VAL A 147 13.10 9.52 6.41
N ILE A 148 13.98 10.34 6.97
CA ILE A 148 14.63 11.46 6.25
C ILE A 148 15.53 10.91 5.14
N GLU A 149 16.28 9.87 5.42
CA GLU A 149 17.11 9.17 4.42
C GLU A 149 16.24 8.54 3.32
N ALA A 150 15.16 7.84 3.72
CA ALA A 150 14.20 7.28 2.78
C ALA A 150 13.63 8.33 1.82
N ARG A 151 13.26 9.52 2.33
CA ARG A 151 12.80 10.65 1.51
C ARG A 151 13.87 11.14 0.53
N ALA A 152 15.13 11.18 0.97
CA ALA A 152 16.24 11.58 0.12
C ALA A 152 16.46 10.57 -1.02
N VAL A 153 16.44 9.28 -0.72
CA VAL A 153 16.54 8.18 -1.71
C VAL A 153 15.36 8.23 -2.68
N ALA A 154 14.13 8.36 -2.17
CA ALA A 154 12.92 8.47 -3.00
C ALA A 154 12.92 9.68 -3.94
N ASN A 155 13.68 10.72 -3.59
CA ASN A 155 13.92 11.87 -4.46
C ASN A 155 14.98 11.64 -5.54
N GLN A 156 15.74 10.56 -5.51
CA GLN A 156 16.78 10.26 -6.47
C GLN A 156 16.36 9.18 -7.46
N ASP A 157 15.92 8.04 -6.97
CA ASP A 157 15.54 6.88 -7.77
C ASP A 157 14.47 6.04 -7.07
N LEU A 158 13.40 5.71 -7.80
CA LEU A 158 12.27 4.97 -7.24
C LEU A 158 12.62 3.50 -6.95
N ASN A 159 13.47 2.86 -7.76
CA ASN A 159 13.89 1.48 -7.51
C ASN A 159 14.83 1.40 -6.30
N GLN A 160 15.71 2.39 -6.14
CA GLN A 160 16.53 2.51 -4.93
C GLN A 160 15.66 2.73 -3.68
N ALA A 161 14.58 3.53 -3.80
CA ALA A 161 13.67 3.75 -2.68
C ALA A 161 12.95 2.44 -2.28
N VAL A 162 12.45 1.66 -3.24
CA VAL A 162 11.87 0.33 -2.97
C VAL A 162 12.90 -0.60 -2.31
N ALA A 163 14.12 -0.64 -2.83
CA ALA A 163 15.20 -1.43 -2.25
C ALA A 163 15.51 -1.03 -0.82
N PHE A 164 15.63 0.29 -0.57
CA PHE A 164 15.89 0.83 0.76
C PHE A 164 14.80 0.46 1.76
N GLU A 165 13.55 0.69 1.41
CA GLU A 165 12.40 0.38 2.25
C GLU A 165 12.31 -1.12 2.55
N THR A 166 12.40 -1.98 1.50
CA THR A 166 12.31 -3.43 1.67
C THR A 166 13.43 -3.96 2.55
N MET A 167 14.66 -3.44 2.39
CA MET A 167 15.79 -3.76 3.26
C MET A 167 15.48 -3.39 4.72
N ARG A 168 15.01 -2.17 4.98
CA ARG A 168 14.66 -1.69 6.32
C ARG A 168 13.51 -2.48 6.94
N LEU A 169 12.52 -2.89 6.13
CA LEU A 169 11.42 -3.74 6.57
C LEU A 169 11.93 -5.12 7.03
N VAL A 170 12.79 -5.76 6.24
CA VAL A 170 13.38 -7.07 6.59
C VAL A 170 14.22 -6.97 7.86
N GLU A 171 15.06 -5.93 7.98
CA GLU A 171 15.83 -5.66 9.20
C GLU A 171 14.92 -5.51 10.43
N TYR A 172 13.89 -4.65 10.31
CA TYR A 172 12.93 -4.39 11.38
C TYR A 172 12.24 -5.67 11.88
N LEU A 173 11.75 -6.50 10.94
CA LEU A 173 11.05 -7.74 11.28
C LEU A 173 12.01 -8.77 11.90
N ALA A 174 13.22 -8.92 11.35
CA ALA A 174 14.22 -9.85 11.85
C ALA A 174 14.73 -9.47 13.26
N GLU A 175 15.04 -8.20 13.51
CA GLU A 175 15.46 -7.70 14.83
C GLU A 175 14.41 -7.97 15.92
N ARG A 176 13.11 -7.89 15.57
CA ARG A 176 11.99 -8.16 16.47
C ARG A 176 11.57 -9.62 16.54
N ARG A 177 12.23 -10.50 15.76
CA ARG A 177 11.90 -11.93 15.65
C ARG A 177 10.45 -12.15 15.21
N LEU A 178 9.96 -11.28 14.33
CA LEU A 178 8.64 -11.40 13.71
C LEU A 178 8.75 -12.25 12.44
N THR A 179 7.65 -12.90 12.09
CA THR A 179 7.55 -13.63 10.81
C THR A 179 7.62 -12.68 9.63
N ILE A 180 8.30 -13.08 8.57
CA ILE A 180 8.41 -12.34 7.33
C ILE A 180 7.60 -13.08 6.28
N TYR A 181 6.65 -12.39 5.66
CA TYR A 181 5.86 -12.96 4.58
C TYR A 181 6.78 -13.34 3.39
N PRO A 182 6.64 -14.54 2.80
CA PRO A 182 7.59 -15.03 1.79
C PRO A 182 7.82 -14.06 0.63
N GLN A 183 6.77 -13.42 0.14
CA GLN A 183 6.83 -12.46 -0.96
C GLN A 183 7.71 -11.24 -0.63
N THR A 184 7.85 -10.85 0.65
CA THR A 184 8.75 -9.77 1.06
C THR A 184 10.22 -10.12 0.80
N PHE A 185 10.61 -11.39 0.96
CA PHE A 185 11.96 -11.83 0.57
C PHE A 185 12.16 -11.85 -0.94
N GLU A 186 11.13 -12.16 -1.71
CA GLU A 186 11.19 -12.08 -3.17
C GLU A 186 11.39 -10.63 -3.62
N ALA A 187 10.66 -9.69 -3.02
CA ALA A 187 10.84 -8.26 -3.25
C ALA A 187 12.27 -7.80 -2.88
N TYR A 188 12.74 -8.18 -1.68
CA TYR A 188 14.11 -7.88 -1.24
C TYR A 188 15.16 -8.37 -2.25
N ASN A 189 15.09 -9.62 -2.64
CA ASN A 189 16.05 -10.21 -3.58
C ASN A 189 16.02 -9.56 -4.97
N ALA A 190 14.85 -9.10 -5.40
CA ALA A 190 14.68 -8.44 -6.70
C ALA A 190 15.24 -7.01 -6.72
N PHE A 191 15.14 -6.29 -5.59
CA PHE A 191 15.46 -4.86 -5.56
C PHE A 191 16.79 -4.53 -4.87
N ILE A 192 17.34 -5.37 -3.98
CA ILE A 192 18.52 -5.03 -3.17
C ILE A 192 19.74 -4.60 -4.02
N GLY A 193 19.87 -5.10 -5.24
CA GLY A 193 20.93 -4.73 -6.16
C GLY A 193 20.93 -3.26 -6.60
N TYR A 194 19.83 -2.53 -6.41
CA TYR A 194 19.76 -1.09 -6.71
C TYR A 194 20.46 -0.21 -5.67
N LEU A 195 20.85 -0.77 -4.51
CA LEU A 195 21.62 -0.06 -3.47
C LEU A 195 23.13 -0.28 -3.57
N SER A 196 23.62 -1.03 -4.54
CA SER A 196 25.05 -1.34 -4.74
C SER A 196 25.74 -0.32 -5.63
#